data_5da251bbeda9800513af95b7f9128cb6
#
_entry.id   5da251bbeda9800513af95b7f9128cb6
#
_cell.length_a   1.000
_cell.length_b   1.000
_cell.length_c   1.000
_cell.angle_alpha   90.00
_cell.angle_beta   90.00
_cell.angle_gamma   90.00
#
_symmetry.space_group_name_H-M   'P 1'
#
loop_
_entity.id
_entity.type
_entity.pdbx_description
1 polymer ?
#
loop_
_entity_poly.entity_id
_entity_poly.type
_entity_poly.pdbx_seq_one_letter_code
_entity_poly.pdbx_strand_id
1 'polypeptide(L)'
;MKSCPTKFILSFLLAITIAQSQMRYRDAIFNDVNKTEDVIYGNAPDLPFIFLFEWNTVDIDLEMDIYEPVGDTISNRPVIIFIHSGAFFSGDNEADDMVTLSIESAKRGYVAVSISYRLGLNVLSGYSGERAVYRGVQDASAAIRYLRENHVEYRIDYDKIFVWGSSAGSFIGFHLTYMEEDERPESSYGGGDDPDLGCIDCEGNEFEHNSKPDGAINCWGAIGDLDYIDENNNTPTIMFHGTSDGVVPFESGFPFTIDIFLPIVFG
;
A
#
# COMPACT_ATOMS: atom_id res chain seq x y z
N MET A 1 43.95 11.72 -59.87
CA MET A 1 42.77 11.02 -59.30
C MET A 1 42.73 11.34 -57.80
N LYS A 2 41.80 12.23 -57.40
CA LYS A 2 41.59 12.66 -56.02
C LYS A 2 40.45 11.84 -55.42
N SER A 3 40.72 10.98 -54.47
CA SER A 3 39.73 10.21 -53.75
C SER A 3 39.00 11.11 -52.73
N CYS A 4 37.70 11.08 -52.79
CA CYS A 4 36.79 11.89 -51.98
C CYS A 4 36.72 11.36 -50.53
N PRO A 5 36.92 12.17 -49.48
CA PRO A 5 36.85 11.74 -48.07
C PRO A 5 35.43 11.74 -47.51
N THR A 6 34.38 11.80 -48.32
CA THR A 6 33.00 12.03 -47.87
C THR A 6 32.28 10.81 -47.33
N LYS A 7 32.85 9.60 -47.47
CA LYS A 7 32.19 8.36 -47.01
C LYS A 7 32.44 8.00 -45.55
N PHE A 8 33.43 8.60 -44.90
CA PHE A 8 33.77 8.24 -43.49
C PHE A 8 32.97 9.04 -42.45
N ILE A 9 32.46 10.20 -42.82
CA ILE A 9 31.68 11.06 -41.88
C ILE A 9 30.25 10.57 -41.72
N LEU A 10 29.67 9.90 -42.69
CA LEU A 10 28.29 9.42 -42.65
C LEU A 10 28.10 8.18 -41.72
N SER A 11 29.15 7.36 -41.54
CA SER A 11 29.11 6.20 -40.67
C SER A 11 29.24 6.52 -39.18
N PHE A 12 29.86 7.68 -38.86
CA PHE A 12 30.00 8.12 -37.47
C PHE A 12 28.75 8.82 -36.92
N LEU A 13 27.96 9.45 -37.78
CA LEU A 13 26.69 10.10 -37.41
C LEU A 13 25.54 9.09 -37.18
N LEU A 14 25.61 7.90 -37.74
CA LEU A 14 24.56 6.88 -37.58
C LEU A 14 24.70 6.09 -36.28
N ALA A 15 25.83 6.14 -35.58
CA ALA A 15 26.09 5.45 -34.33
C ALA A 15 25.67 6.24 -33.06
N ILE A 16 25.23 7.50 -33.22
CA ILE A 16 24.91 8.40 -32.09
C ILE A 16 23.41 8.39 -31.76
N THR A 17 22.57 7.70 -32.50
CA THR A 17 21.11 7.89 -32.40
C THR A 17 20.31 6.82 -31.65
N ILE A 18 20.89 5.92 -30.86
CA ILE A 18 20.11 5.00 -30.02
C ILE A 18 20.75 4.87 -28.63
N ALA A 19 21.03 5.99 -27.98
CA ALA A 19 20.98 6.00 -26.53
C ALA A 19 19.58 6.52 -26.15
N GLN A 20 18.59 5.65 -26.13
CA GLN A 20 17.38 5.98 -25.40
C GLN A 20 17.81 6.21 -23.95
N SER A 21 17.73 7.45 -23.51
CA SER A 21 17.94 7.81 -22.13
C SER A 21 16.95 7.02 -21.29
N GLN A 22 17.42 6.01 -20.57
CA GLN A 22 16.59 5.34 -19.58
C GLN A 22 16.18 6.36 -18.52
N MET A 23 14.87 6.45 -18.26
CA MET A 23 14.32 7.41 -17.32
C MET A 23 14.07 6.69 -15.98
N ARG A 24 14.70 7.19 -14.92
CA ARG A 24 14.45 6.75 -13.55
C ARG A 24 12.95 6.86 -13.23
N TYR A 25 12.44 5.95 -12.43
CA TYR A 25 11.04 5.79 -12.02
C TYR A 25 10.08 5.32 -13.13
N ARG A 26 10.54 5.22 -14.35
CA ARG A 26 9.80 4.64 -15.47
C ARG A 26 10.42 3.36 -15.99
N ASP A 27 11.70 3.42 -16.30
CA ASP A 27 12.43 2.29 -16.90
C ASP A 27 13.21 1.53 -15.81
N ALA A 28 13.35 0.22 -15.95
CA ALA A 28 14.23 -0.56 -15.10
C ALA A 28 15.70 -0.20 -15.42
N ILE A 29 16.31 0.57 -14.55
CA ILE A 29 17.70 1.06 -14.68
C ILE A 29 18.70 0.33 -13.76
N PHE A 30 18.18 -0.44 -12.81
CA PHE A 30 18.97 -1.28 -11.92
C PHE A 30 18.69 -2.75 -12.23
N ASN A 31 19.73 -3.60 -12.15
CA ASN A 31 19.61 -5.04 -12.43
C ASN A 31 19.27 -5.83 -11.17
N ASP A 32 19.86 -5.44 -10.04
CA ASP A 32 19.79 -6.17 -8.80
C ASP A 32 19.10 -5.36 -7.70
N VAL A 33 18.43 -6.06 -6.79
CA VAL A 33 17.65 -5.51 -5.68
C VAL A 33 18.11 -6.17 -4.39
N ASN A 34 18.36 -5.38 -3.36
CA ASN A 34 18.49 -5.86 -1.99
C ASN A 34 17.10 -5.96 -1.36
N LYS A 35 16.84 -7.05 -0.67
CA LYS A 35 15.67 -7.23 0.19
C LYS A 35 16.15 -7.24 1.65
N THR A 36 15.56 -6.38 2.49
CA THR A 36 15.63 -6.48 3.94
C THR A 36 14.32 -7.10 4.41
N GLU A 37 14.41 -8.29 4.96
CA GLU A 37 13.25 -9.11 5.34
C GLU A 37 12.85 -8.84 6.80
N ASP A 38 11.57 -9.05 7.11
CA ASP A 38 11.01 -9.12 8.46
C ASP A 38 11.31 -7.88 9.33
N VAL A 39 11.25 -6.70 8.71
CA VAL A 39 11.41 -5.45 9.45
C VAL A 39 10.15 -5.19 10.27
N ILE A 40 10.27 -5.22 11.59
CA ILE A 40 9.16 -4.94 12.49
C ILE A 40 8.89 -3.43 12.46
N TYR A 41 7.73 -3.04 11.93
CA TYR A 41 7.30 -1.65 11.87
C TYR A 41 6.32 -1.26 12.98
N GLY A 42 5.81 -2.24 13.70
CA GLY A 42 4.87 -2.02 14.80
C GLY A 42 4.53 -3.30 15.55
N ASN A 43 3.67 -3.16 16.54
CA ASN A 43 3.09 -4.27 17.29
C ASN A 43 1.65 -3.89 17.66
N ALA A 44 0.70 -4.79 17.47
CA ALA A 44 -0.71 -4.49 17.73
C ALA A 44 -1.54 -5.74 18.06
N PRO A 45 -2.69 -5.58 18.75
CA PRO A 45 -3.59 -6.67 19.06
C PRO A 45 -4.21 -7.28 17.80
N ASP A 46 -4.02 -8.57 17.58
CA ASP A 46 -4.58 -9.33 16.46
C ASP A 46 -5.52 -10.44 16.92
N LEU A 47 -6.36 -10.90 16.03
CA LEU A 47 -7.24 -12.05 16.24
C LEU A 47 -6.41 -13.34 16.12
N PRO A 48 -6.32 -14.17 17.19
CA PRO A 48 -5.49 -15.37 17.16
C PRO A 48 -5.96 -16.43 16.16
N PHE A 49 -7.19 -16.30 15.66
CA PHE A 49 -7.77 -17.10 14.57
C PHE A 49 -8.75 -16.25 13.76
N ILE A 50 -8.90 -16.57 12.49
CA ILE A 50 -9.74 -15.85 11.50
C ILE A 50 -11.19 -15.60 11.97
N PHE A 51 -11.73 -16.43 12.85
CA PHE A 51 -13.14 -16.39 13.26
C PHE A 51 -13.35 -16.21 14.76
N LEU A 52 -12.33 -15.85 15.51
CA LEU A 52 -12.48 -15.62 16.94
C LEU A 52 -13.00 -14.21 17.26
N PHE A 53 -13.58 -14.12 18.46
CA PHE A 53 -14.09 -12.87 18.98
C PHE A 53 -12.96 -11.90 19.30
N GLU A 54 -13.15 -10.63 19.02
CA GLU A 54 -12.14 -9.57 19.16
C GLU A 54 -11.73 -9.27 20.62
N TRP A 55 -12.53 -9.69 21.60
CA TRP A 55 -12.19 -9.58 23.02
C TRP A 55 -11.05 -10.51 23.47
N ASN A 56 -10.55 -11.39 22.60
CA ASN A 56 -9.50 -12.37 22.89
C ASN A 56 -8.31 -12.19 21.92
N THR A 57 -7.86 -10.98 21.76
CA THR A 57 -6.70 -10.65 20.91
C THR A 57 -5.37 -11.05 21.55
N VAL A 58 -4.36 -11.20 20.72
CA VAL A 58 -2.96 -11.43 21.10
C VAL A 58 -2.10 -10.44 20.33
N ASP A 59 -1.18 -9.78 21.02
CA ASP A 59 -0.26 -8.85 20.36
C ASP A 59 0.66 -9.61 19.40
N ILE A 60 0.78 -9.08 18.18
CA ILE A 60 1.69 -9.60 17.16
C ILE A 60 2.61 -8.50 16.69
N ASP A 61 3.79 -8.87 16.21
CA ASP A 61 4.66 -7.99 15.48
C ASP A 61 4.09 -7.77 14.08
N LEU A 62 4.10 -6.51 13.63
CA LEU A 62 3.71 -6.11 12.29
C LEU A 62 4.97 -6.00 11.45
N GLU A 63 5.06 -6.81 10.40
CA GLU A 63 6.28 -7.00 9.62
C GLU A 63 6.14 -6.45 8.20
N MET A 64 7.27 -6.00 7.65
CA MET A 64 7.38 -5.57 6.26
C MET A 64 8.71 -5.98 5.65
N ASP A 65 8.73 -6.13 4.34
CA ASP A 65 9.94 -6.30 3.53
C ASP A 65 10.28 -5.01 2.79
N ILE A 66 11.54 -4.62 2.82
CA ILE A 66 12.03 -3.42 2.14
C ILE A 66 12.94 -3.80 0.99
N TYR A 67 12.63 -3.30 -0.21
CA TYR A 67 13.35 -3.57 -1.45
C TYR A 67 14.03 -2.30 -1.95
N GLU A 68 15.35 -2.36 -2.13
CA GLU A 68 16.17 -1.24 -2.57
C GLU A 68 17.03 -1.60 -3.79
N PRO A 69 17.22 -0.69 -4.75
CA PRO A 69 18.11 -0.96 -5.89
C PRO A 69 19.57 -1.03 -5.44
N VAL A 70 20.29 -2.08 -5.88
CA VAL A 70 21.72 -2.24 -5.58
C VAL A 70 22.54 -1.18 -6.31
N GLY A 71 23.40 -0.52 -5.56
CA GLY A 71 24.32 0.49 -6.11
C GLY A 71 23.70 1.87 -6.34
N ASP A 72 22.46 2.08 -5.94
CA ASP A 72 21.85 3.41 -5.98
C ASP A 72 22.44 4.34 -4.91
N THR A 73 22.83 5.54 -5.32
CA THR A 73 23.44 6.54 -4.45
C THR A 73 22.53 7.72 -4.11
N ILE A 74 21.31 7.75 -4.64
CA ILE A 74 20.35 8.82 -4.36
C ILE A 74 19.78 8.66 -2.96
N SER A 75 19.67 9.77 -2.22
CA SER A 75 19.25 9.81 -0.83
C SER A 75 17.79 10.24 -0.61
N ASN A 76 17.07 10.68 -1.62
CA ASN A 76 15.67 11.11 -1.50
C ASN A 76 14.83 10.35 -2.54
N ARG A 77 14.62 9.07 -2.26
CA ARG A 77 13.87 8.18 -3.16
C ARG A 77 12.41 8.15 -2.76
N PRO A 78 11.48 8.23 -3.70
CA PRO A 78 10.07 7.99 -3.40
C PRO A 78 9.87 6.53 -2.97
N VAL A 79 8.88 6.32 -2.09
CA VAL A 79 8.49 5.02 -1.58
C VAL A 79 7.18 4.58 -2.20
N ILE A 80 7.05 3.29 -2.50
CA ILE A 80 5.76 2.66 -2.77
C ILE A 80 5.54 1.56 -1.73
N ILE A 81 4.47 1.67 -0.96
CA ILE A 81 4.02 0.64 -0.01
C ILE A 81 2.99 -0.22 -0.72
N PHE A 82 3.28 -1.51 -0.86
CA PHE A 82 2.40 -2.52 -1.42
C PHE A 82 1.62 -3.20 -0.30
N ILE A 83 0.29 -3.22 -0.45
CA ILE A 83 -0.66 -3.78 0.50
C ILE A 83 -1.40 -4.92 -0.19
N HIS A 84 -1.19 -6.15 0.28
CA HIS A 84 -1.65 -7.37 -0.37
C HIS A 84 -3.17 -7.53 -0.35
N SER A 85 -3.68 -8.35 -1.26
CA SER A 85 -5.07 -8.82 -1.29
C SER A 85 -5.31 -9.94 -0.26
N GLY A 86 -6.46 -10.61 -0.32
CA GLY A 86 -6.73 -11.80 0.50
C GLY A 86 -7.99 -11.69 1.36
N ALA A 87 -8.83 -10.68 1.09
CA ALA A 87 -10.14 -10.48 1.75
C ALA A 87 -10.07 -10.47 3.29
N PHE A 88 -8.97 -10.00 3.85
CA PHE A 88 -8.69 -10.00 5.30
C PHE A 88 -8.64 -11.39 5.94
N PHE A 89 -8.55 -12.45 5.14
CA PHE A 89 -8.45 -13.84 5.60
C PHE A 89 -7.05 -14.43 5.41
N SER A 90 -6.30 -13.95 4.43
CA SER A 90 -5.03 -14.53 4.04
C SER A 90 -4.15 -13.51 3.33
N GLY A 91 -2.88 -13.86 3.16
CA GLY A 91 -1.86 -13.02 2.54
C GLY A 91 -0.89 -12.49 3.59
N ASP A 92 0.23 -12.05 3.10
CA ASP A 92 1.33 -11.46 3.86
C ASP A 92 2.22 -10.61 2.95
N ASN A 93 3.29 -10.05 3.50
CA ASN A 93 4.29 -9.26 2.77
C ASN A 93 5.07 -10.08 1.72
N GLU A 94 5.00 -11.41 1.75
CA GLU A 94 5.67 -12.31 0.82
C GLU A 94 4.76 -12.82 -0.31
N ALA A 95 3.54 -12.31 -0.45
CA ALA A 95 2.65 -12.65 -1.56
C ALA A 95 3.35 -12.42 -2.91
N ASP A 96 3.30 -13.40 -3.82
CA ASP A 96 4.08 -13.44 -5.08
C ASP A 96 3.94 -12.18 -5.93
N ASP A 97 2.74 -11.60 -5.99
CA ASP A 97 2.46 -10.36 -6.71
C ASP A 97 3.09 -9.14 -6.03
N MET A 98 3.06 -9.06 -4.70
CA MET A 98 3.68 -8.00 -3.92
C MET A 98 5.21 -8.03 -4.06
N VAL A 99 5.80 -9.21 -3.95
CA VAL A 99 7.25 -9.42 -4.17
C VAL A 99 7.66 -9.00 -5.57
N THR A 100 6.91 -9.42 -6.59
CA THR A 100 7.19 -9.07 -7.99
C THR A 100 7.10 -7.56 -8.22
N LEU A 101 6.05 -6.91 -7.75
CA LEU A 101 5.85 -5.47 -7.88
C LEU A 101 6.93 -4.68 -7.14
N SER A 102 7.32 -5.14 -5.95
CA SER A 102 8.38 -4.52 -5.15
C SER A 102 9.73 -4.58 -5.86
N ILE A 103 10.12 -5.74 -6.37
CA ILE A 103 11.37 -5.93 -7.14
C ILE A 103 11.37 -5.03 -8.39
N GLU A 104 10.28 -5.04 -9.15
CA GLU A 104 10.16 -4.25 -10.38
C GLU A 104 10.15 -2.74 -10.11
N SER A 105 9.60 -2.30 -8.98
CA SER A 105 9.65 -0.89 -8.56
C SER A 105 11.05 -0.49 -8.10
N ALA A 106 11.70 -1.32 -7.31
CA ALA A 106 13.08 -1.10 -6.89
C ALA A 106 14.02 -1.00 -8.10
N LYS A 107 13.90 -1.87 -9.11
CA LYS A 107 14.68 -1.77 -10.35
C LYS A 107 14.49 -0.44 -11.08
N ARG A 108 13.40 0.27 -10.86
CA ARG A 108 13.13 1.60 -11.41
C ARG A 108 13.65 2.74 -10.55
N GLY A 109 14.17 2.42 -9.35
CA GLY A 109 14.81 3.39 -8.46
C GLY A 109 13.93 3.88 -7.31
N TYR A 110 12.76 3.28 -7.10
CA TYR A 110 11.99 3.47 -5.87
C TYR A 110 12.62 2.70 -4.70
N VAL A 111 12.25 3.09 -3.50
CA VAL A 111 12.22 2.14 -2.38
C VAL A 111 10.84 1.51 -2.40
N ALA A 112 10.76 0.20 -2.45
CA ALA A 112 9.49 -0.52 -2.43
C ALA A 112 9.36 -1.27 -1.10
N VAL A 113 8.17 -1.24 -0.53
CA VAL A 113 7.89 -1.85 0.76
C VAL A 113 6.65 -2.72 0.62
N SER A 114 6.72 -3.97 1.03
CA SER A 114 5.56 -4.86 1.12
C SER A 114 5.23 -5.08 2.58
N ILE A 115 4.01 -4.79 3.00
CA ILE A 115 3.58 -4.92 4.40
C ILE A 115 2.66 -6.12 4.61
N SER A 116 2.82 -6.80 5.74
CA SER A 116 1.74 -7.58 6.36
C SER A 116 0.85 -6.64 7.18
N TYR A 117 -0.42 -6.95 7.29
CA TYR A 117 -1.37 -6.25 8.15
C TYR A 117 -2.23 -7.27 8.89
N ARG A 118 -2.84 -6.88 10.00
CA ARG A 118 -3.68 -7.76 10.84
C ARG A 118 -4.84 -8.33 10.03
N LEU A 119 -4.93 -9.64 10.01
CA LEU A 119 -6.00 -10.39 9.36
C LEU A 119 -7.09 -10.73 10.38
N GLY A 120 -8.20 -11.21 9.88
CA GLY A 120 -9.25 -11.82 10.69
C GLY A 120 -10.59 -11.10 10.61
N LEU A 121 -11.59 -11.92 10.41
CA LEU A 121 -12.98 -11.54 10.35
C LEU A 121 -13.77 -12.42 11.35
N ASN A 122 -14.59 -11.80 12.18
CA ASN A 122 -15.62 -12.52 12.91
C ASN A 122 -16.90 -12.58 12.07
N VAL A 123 -17.06 -13.64 11.29
CA VAL A 123 -18.23 -13.80 10.38
C VAL A 123 -19.58 -13.86 11.11
N LEU A 124 -19.59 -13.88 12.43
CA LEU A 124 -20.79 -13.82 13.25
C LEU A 124 -21.16 -12.38 13.65
N SER A 125 -20.26 -11.41 13.40
CA SER A 125 -20.50 -9.99 13.63
C SER A 125 -20.81 -9.27 12.32
N GLY A 126 -21.90 -8.51 12.28
CA GLY A 126 -22.35 -7.79 11.08
C GLY A 126 -21.42 -6.66 10.64
N TYR A 127 -20.43 -6.27 11.47
CA TYR A 127 -19.49 -5.17 11.18
C TYR A 127 -18.05 -5.63 11.15
N SER A 128 -17.81 -6.92 11.16
CA SER A 128 -16.47 -7.48 11.25
C SER A 128 -15.56 -7.08 10.09
N GLY A 129 -16.11 -6.95 8.88
CA GLY A 129 -15.36 -6.51 7.71
C GLY A 129 -14.91 -5.05 7.81
N GLU A 130 -15.78 -4.16 8.27
CA GLU A 130 -15.46 -2.74 8.49
C GLU A 130 -14.38 -2.58 9.57
N ARG A 131 -14.46 -3.35 10.64
CA ARG A 131 -13.44 -3.40 11.70
C ARG A 131 -12.11 -3.97 11.19
N ALA A 132 -12.14 -4.97 10.30
CA ALA A 132 -10.94 -5.52 9.68
C ALA A 132 -10.26 -4.50 8.75
N VAL A 133 -11.04 -3.75 7.94
CA VAL A 133 -10.51 -2.62 7.16
C VAL A 133 -9.85 -1.60 8.10
N TYR A 134 -10.51 -1.22 9.18
CA TYR A 134 -10.02 -0.22 10.12
C TYR A 134 -8.70 -0.65 10.78
N ARG A 135 -8.57 -1.92 11.22
CA ARG A 135 -7.27 -2.45 11.71
C ARG A 135 -6.18 -2.37 10.64
N GLY A 136 -6.49 -2.74 9.41
CA GLY A 136 -5.54 -2.62 8.31
C GLY A 136 -5.13 -1.16 8.03
N VAL A 137 -6.03 -0.20 8.19
CA VAL A 137 -5.73 1.25 8.10
C VAL A 137 -4.75 1.66 9.19
N GLN A 138 -4.97 1.24 10.44
CA GLN A 138 -4.04 1.51 11.55
C GLN A 138 -2.64 0.92 11.26
N ASP A 139 -2.58 -0.29 10.71
CA ASP A 139 -1.31 -0.96 10.40
C ASP A 139 -0.57 -0.24 9.26
N ALA A 140 -1.25 0.11 8.18
CA ALA A 140 -0.66 0.88 7.09
C ALA A 140 -0.24 2.30 7.52
N SER A 141 -1.01 2.93 8.43
CA SER A 141 -0.64 4.17 9.12
C SER A 141 0.68 4.00 9.89
N ALA A 142 0.80 2.95 10.69
CA ALA A 142 2.02 2.65 11.44
C ALA A 142 3.22 2.42 10.54
N ALA A 143 3.05 1.75 9.38
CA ALA A 143 4.12 1.55 8.40
C ALA A 143 4.61 2.89 7.82
N ILE A 144 3.72 3.81 7.46
CA ILE A 144 4.10 5.15 6.98
C ILE A 144 4.84 5.91 8.06
N ARG A 145 4.36 5.92 9.30
CA ARG A 145 5.02 6.60 10.43
C ARG A 145 6.42 6.03 10.69
N TYR A 146 6.56 4.70 10.64
CA TYR A 146 7.86 4.04 10.75
C TYR A 146 8.84 4.46 9.64
N LEU A 147 8.39 4.49 8.39
CA LEU A 147 9.21 4.89 7.25
C LEU A 147 9.61 6.36 7.34
N ARG A 148 8.75 7.24 7.81
CA ARG A 148 9.05 8.65 8.04
C ARG A 148 10.06 8.84 9.17
N GLU A 149 9.96 8.10 10.27
CA GLU A 149 10.97 8.11 11.34
C GLU A 149 12.34 7.67 10.84
N ASN A 150 12.38 6.61 10.04
CA ASN A 150 13.61 6.00 9.56
C ASN A 150 14.02 6.49 8.14
N HIS A 151 13.52 7.65 7.70
CA HIS A 151 13.72 8.16 6.33
C HIS A 151 15.19 8.35 5.96
N VAL A 152 16.04 8.71 6.89
CA VAL A 152 17.48 8.89 6.68
C VAL A 152 18.17 7.53 6.47
N GLU A 153 17.81 6.53 7.27
CA GLU A 153 18.37 5.17 7.19
C GLU A 153 18.08 4.53 5.83
N TYR A 154 16.84 4.56 5.40
CA TYR A 154 16.40 4.01 4.12
C TYR A 154 16.58 4.97 2.94
N ARG A 155 17.15 6.17 3.17
CA ARG A 155 17.40 7.19 2.14
C ARG A 155 16.16 7.51 1.31
N ILE A 156 15.01 7.64 1.94
CA ILE A 156 13.72 7.92 1.32
C ILE A 156 13.35 9.39 1.42
N ASP A 157 12.51 9.83 0.51
CA ASP A 157 11.89 11.15 0.53
C ASP A 157 10.71 11.13 1.50
N TYR A 158 10.80 11.88 2.58
CA TYR A 158 9.78 11.98 3.62
C TYR A 158 8.40 12.37 3.08
N ASP A 159 8.36 13.19 2.03
CA ASP A 159 7.15 13.76 1.43
C ASP A 159 6.76 13.05 0.11
N LYS A 160 7.23 11.82 -0.12
CA LYS A 160 6.89 11.02 -1.31
C LYS A 160 6.67 9.55 -0.97
N ILE A 161 5.66 9.29 -0.18
CA ILE A 161 5.22 7.94 0.19
C ILE A 161 3.87 7.67 -0.46
N PHE A 162 3.84 6.67 -1.33
CA PHE A 162 2.66 6.26 -2.08
C PHE A 162 2.19 4.89 -1.59
N VAL A 163 0.88 4.66 -1.60
CA VAL A 163 0.31 3.34 -1.32
C VAL A 163 -0.22 2.71 -2.60
N TRP A 164 0.01 1.41 -2.75
CA TRP A 164 -0.52 0.59 -3.83
C TRP A 164 -1.24 -0.61 -3.21
N GLY A 165 -2.53 -0.71 -3.41
CA GLY A 165 -3.33 -1.79 -2.86
C GLY A 165 -4.02 -2.62 -3.93
N SER A 166 -4.26 -3.90 -3.65
CA SER A 166 -5.13 -4.74 -4.45
C SER A 166 -6.24 -5.34 -3.59
N SER A 167 -7.50 -5.30 -4.07
CA SER A 167 -8.66 -5.83 -3.34
C SER A 167 -8.70 -5.33 -1.89
N ALA A 168 -8.58 -6.20 -0.89
CA ALA A 168 -8.52 -5.83 0.54
C ALA A 168 -7.47 -4.74 0.83
N GLY A 169 -6.27 -4.84 0.24
CA GLY A 169 -5.23 -3.82 0.37
C GLY A 169 -5.61 -2.47 -0.24
N SER A 170 -6.46 -2.47 -1.26
CA SER A 170 -7.01 -1.23 -1.83
C SER A 170 -8.05 -0.58 -0.91
N PHE A 171 -8.87 -1.37 -0.22
CA PHE A 171 -9.76 -0.83 0.83
C PHE A 171 -8.92 -0.11 1.90
N ILE A 172 -7.86 -0.77 2.38
CA ILE A 172 -6.95 -0.18 3.37
C ILE A 172 -6.35 1.12 2.83
N GLY A 173 -5.76 1.09 1.64
CA GLY A 173 -5.08 2.24 1.04
C GLY A 173 -6.02 3.43 0.80
N PHE A 174 -7.27 3.18 0.40
CA PHE A 174 -8.26 4.24 0.19
C PHE A 174 -8.73 4.87 1.49
N HIS A 175 -9.10 4.06 2.48
CA HIS A 175 -9.50 4.59 3.78
C HIS A 175 -8.35 5.34 4.45
N LEU A 176 -7.12 4.84 4.38
CA LEU A 176 -5.95 5.56 4.90
C LEU A 176 -5.75 6.91 4.20
N THR A 177 -6.01 6.98 2.90
CA THR A 177 -5.82 8.20 2.11
C THR A 177 -6.87 9.26 2.44
N TYR A 178 -8.13 8.88 2.60
CA TYR A 178 -9.24 9.81 2.60
C TYR A 178 -9.96 9.95 3.95
N MET A 179 -10.10 8.87 4.73
CA MET A 179 -10.81 8.90 6.00
C MET A 179 -10.03 9.68 7.07
N GLU A 180 -10.64 10.68 7.67
CA GLU A 180 -10.08 11.43 8.80
C GLU A 180 -10.46 10.81 10.15
N GLU A 181 -9.83 11.24 11.25
CA GLU A 181 -10.05 10.65 12.58
C GLU A 181 -11.49 10.81 13.07
N ASP A 182 -12.16 11.92 12.75
CA ASP A 182 -13.54 12.17 13.15
C ASP A 182 -14.58 11.47 12.25
N GLU A 183 -14.09 10.79 11.21
CA GLU A 183 -14.89 9.97 10.30
C GLU A 183 -14.76 8.47 10.58
N ARG A 184 -14.15 8.09 11.70
CA ARG A 184 -14.06 6.69 12.14
C ARG A 184 -15.42 6.02 12.09
N PRO A 185 -15.53 4.82 11.48
CA PRO A 185 -16.82 4.12 11.43
C PRO A 185 -17.30 3.78 12.86
N GLU A 186 -18.60 3.89 13.07
CA GLU A 186 -19.24 3.62 14.37
C GLU A 186 -18.83 2.27 14.95
N SER A 187 -18.65 1.26 14.11
CA SER A 187 -18.19 -0.07 14.51
C SER A 187 -16.81 -0.09 15.14
N SER A 188 -15.94 0.87 14.83
CA SER A 188 -14.58 0.94 15.36
C SER A 188 -14.52 1.33 16.84
N TYR A 189 -15.55 2.00 17.36
CA TYR A 189 -15.69 2.34 18.78
C TYR A 189 -16.06 1.14 19.66
N GLY A 190 -16.34 0.01 19.04
CA GLY A 190 -16.71 -1.20 19.74
C GLY A 190 -18.16 -1.20 20.22
N GLY A 191 -18.52 -2.24 20.93
CA GLY A 191 -19.86 -2.43 21.52
C GLY A 191 -20.15 -3.87 21.84
N GLY A 192 -20.91 -4.14 22.89
CA GLY A 192 -21.07 -5.51 23.38
C GLY A 192 -19.77 -6.05 23.93
N ASP A 193 -19.25 -7.09 23.29
CA ASP A 193 -17.96 -7.71 23.66
C ASP A 193 -16.79 -7.25 22.76
N ASP A 194 -17.06 -6.44 21.71
CA ASP A 194 -16.02 -5.94 20.80
C ASP A 194 -15.35 -4.70 21.42
N PRO A 195 -14.00 -4.64 21.48
CA PRO A 195 -13.28 -3.50 22.05
C PRO A 195 -13.33 -2.28 21.14
N ASP A 196 -13.11 -1.08 21.70
CA ASP A 196 -12.74 0.11 20.92
C ASP A 196 -11.36 -0.11 20.29
N LEU A 197 -11.25 0.06 18.99
CA LEU A 197 -10.01 -0.13 18.23
C LEU A 197 -9.02 1.06 18.37
N GLY A 198 -9.40 2.12 19.05
CA GLY A 198 -8.54 3.31 19.18
C GLY A 198 -8.54 4.20 17.93
N CYS A 199 -7.73 5.25 17.93
CA CYS A 199 -7.60 6.18 16.80
C CYS A 199 -6.81 5.56 15.64
N ILE A 200 -6.85 6.20 14.47
CA ILE A 200 -6.13 5.74 13.26
C ILE A 200 -4.62 5.61 13.54
N ASP A 201 -4.04 6.57 14.24
CA ASP A 201 -2.61 6.66 14.51
C ASP A 201 -2.21 6.12 15.90
N CYS A 202 -3.13 5.48 16.65
CA CYS A 202 -2.86 5.01 18.01
C CYS A 202 -2.17 3.64 18.06
N GLU A 203 -2.34 2.81 17.05
CA GLU A 203 -1.86 1.43 17.04
C GLU A 203 -0.55 1.27 16.27
N GLY A 204 0.13 0.16 16.52
CA GLY A 204 1.33 -0.28 15.83
C GLY A 204 2.62 0.29 16.39
N ASN A 205 2.76 1.61 16.47
CA ASN A 205 3.93 2.28 17.04
C ASN A 205 3.58 3.67 17.58
N GLU A 206 4.51 4.28 18.34
CA GLU A 206 4.33 5.58 18.98
C GLU A 206 4.99 6.76 18.22
N PHE A 207 5.33 6.58 16.93
CA PHE A 207 5.94 7.66 16.15
C PHE A 207 4.90 8.72 15.79
N GLU A 208 5.20 9.99 16.12
CA GLU A 208 4.30 11.14 15.92
C GLU A 208 4.45 11.78 14.53
N HIS A 209 4.47 10.97 13.45
CA HIS A 209 4.52 11.47 12.08
C HIS A 209 3.12 11.45 11.46
N ASN A 210 2.89 12.31 10.48
CA ASN A 210 1.73 12.20 9.62
C ASN A 210 1.70 10.82 8.94
N SER A 211 0.57 10.13 8.94
CA SER A 211 0.39 8.81 8.34
C SER A 211 -0.26 8.83 6.96
N LYS A 212 -0.69 10.01 6.47
CA LYS A 212 -1.34 10.11 5.16
C LYS A 212 -0.33 9.90 4.03
N PRO A 213 -0.67 9.09 3.01
CA PRO A 213 0.15 8.95 1.82
C PRO A 213 0.07 10.17 0.92
N ASP A 214 1.08 10.37 0.06
CA ASP A 214 1.13 11.46 -0.91
C ASP A 214 0.46 11.10 -2.24
N GLY A 215 -0.05 9.88 -2.37
CA GLY A 215 -0.83 9.37 -3.49
C GLY A 215 -1.19 7.91 -3.32
N ALA A 216 -2.25 7.49 -3.99
CA ALA A 216 -2.76 6.12 -3.91
C ALA A 216 -2.95 5.47 -5.29
N ILE A 217 -2.73 4.17 -5.35
CA ILE A 217 -3.08 3.33 -6.51
C ILE A 217 -4.02 2.25 -6.01
N ASN A 218 -5.25 2.29 -6.51
CA ASN A 218 -6.30 1.35 -6.17
C ASN A 218 -6.51 0.35 -7.31
N CYS A 219 -6.33 -0.92 -7.01
CA CYS A 219 -6.63 -2.01 -7.94
C CYS A 219 -7.82 -2.81 -7.40
N TRP A 220 -9.01 -2.60 -8.02
CA TRP A 220 -10.28 -3.27 -7.68
C TRP A 220 -10.64 -3.27 -6.20
N GLY A 221 -10.42 -2.16 -5.52
CA GLY A 221 -10.89 -1.91 -4.18
C GLY A 221 -12.06 -0.92 -4.15
N ALA A 222 -12.50 -0.56 -2.96
CA ALA A 222 -13.60 0.35 -2.75
C ALA A 222 -13.41 1.19 -1.48
N ILE A 223 -14.25 2.21 -1.31
CA ILE A 223 -14.32 3.03 -0.11
C ILE A 223 -15.67 2.83 0.59
N GLY A 224 -15.69 2.90 1.90
CA GLY A 224 -16.89 2.66 2.71
C GLY A 224 -17.89 3.81 2.67
N ASP A 225 -17.43 5.03 2.54
CA ASP A 225 -18.26 6.22 2.41
C ASP A 225 -17.63 7.21 1.42
N LEU A 226 -18.44 7.78 0.54
CA LEU A 226 -18.00 8.81 -0.41
C LEU A 226 -17.77 10.16 0.27
N ASP A 227 -18.38 10.39 1.42
CA ASP A 227 -18.21 11.62 2.19
C ASP A 227 -16.78 11.75 2.78
N TYR A 228 -16.00 10.65 2.83
CA TYR A 228 -14.56 10.70 3.16
C TYR A 228 -13.73 11.48 2.13
N ILE A 229 -14.24 11.64 0.90
CA ILE A 229 -13.53 12.34 -0.18
C ILE A 229 -14.09 13.75 -0.28
N ASP A 230 -13.37 14.73 0.23
CA ASP A 230 -13.79 16.12 0.23
C ASP A 230 -12.77 17.07 -0.47
N GLU A 231 -13.02 18.36 -0.44
CA GLU A 231 -12.16 19.37 -1.07
C GLU A 231 -10.82 19.58 -0.35
N ASN A 232 -10.67 19.08 0.89
CA ASN A 232 -9.47 19.25 1.71
C ASN A 232 -8.49 18.09 1.57
N ASN A 233 -8.95 16.92 1.14
CA ASN A 233 -8.16 15.70 1.02
C ASN A 233 -8.01 15.21 -0.44
N ASN A 234 -7.74 16.10 -1.37
CA ASN A 234 -7.62 15.84 -2.82
C ASN A 234 -6.32 15.10 -3.21
N THR A 235 -5.93 14.10 -2.48
CA THR A 235 -4.74 13.29 -2.74
C THR A 235 -4.81 12.60 -4.10
N PRO A 236 -3.76 12.69 -4.95
CA PRO A 236 -3.77 12.09 -6.27
C PRO A 236 -3.97 10.57 -6.21
N THR A 237 -4.92 10.07 -6.97
CA THR A 237 -5.24 8.64 -7.00
C THR A 237 -5.39 8.11 -8.42
N ILE A 238 -4.87 6.91 -8.66
CA ILE A 238 -5.07 6.14 -9.89
C ILE A 238 -5.89 4.90 -9.55
N MET A 239 -6.94 4.65 -10.32
CA MET A 239 -7.85 3.51 -10.10
C MET A 239 -7.87 2.58 -11.30
N PHE A 240 -7.86 1.27 -11.00
CA PHE A 240 -8.08 0.20 -11.99
C PHE A 240 -9.17 -0.73 -11.46
N HIS A 241 -10.28 -0.85 -12.20
CA HIS A 241 -11.40 -1.69 -11.79
C HIS A 241 -12.11 -2.31 -12.99
N GLY A 242 -12.46 -3.57 -12.88
CA GLY A 242 -13.25 -4.26 -13.91
C GLY A 242 -14.73 -3.91 -13.80
N THR A 243 -15.35 -3.42 -14.89
CA THR A 243 -16.77 -3.06 -14.90
C THR A 243 -17.73 -4.22 -14.68
N SER A 244 -17.25 -5.46 -14.68
CA SER A 244 -18.00 -6.68 -14.42
C SER A 244 -17.43 -7.45 -13.23
N ASP A 245 -16.79 -6.76 -12.30
CA ASP A 245 -16.25 -7.39 -11.10
C ASP A 245 -17.40 -7.95 -10.26
N GLY A 246 -17.36 -9.24 -9.98
CA GLY A 246 -18.39 -9.95 -9.22
C GLY A 246 -18.04 -10.11 -7.74
N VAL A 247 -16.91 -9.58 -7.30
CA VAL A 247 -16.42 -9.65 -5.92
C VAL A 247 -16.51 -8.29 -5.26
N VAL A 248 -15.85 -7.29 -5.82
CA VAL A 248 -15.95 -5.90 -5.39
C VAL A 248 -16.74 -5.12 -6.43
N PRO A 249 -17.92 -4.54 -6.09
CA PRO A 249 -18.76 -3.83 -7.05
C PRO A 249 -18.01 -2.66 -7.70
N PHE A 250 -18.17 -2.49 -9.02
CA PHE A 250 -17.56 -1.37 -9.75
C PHE A 250 -18.20 -0.01 -9.39
N GLU A 251 -19.51 0.03 -9.16
CA GLU A 251 -20.21 1.28 -8.79
C GLU A 251 -20.46 1.33 -7.29
N SER A 252 -21.47 0.61 -6.80
CA SER A 252 -21.78 0.48 -5.38
C SER A 252 -22.50 -0.83 -5.10
N GLY A 253 -22.28 -1.40 -3.93
CA GLY A 253 -22.92 -2.65 -3.52
C GLY A 253 -22.20 -3.32 -2.36
N PHE A 254 -22.60 -4.54 -2.06
CA PHE A 254 -21.96 -5.35 -1.04
C PHE A 254 -20.81 -6.17 -1.65
N PRO A 255 -19.61 -6.12 -1.11
CA PRO A 255 -18.53 -7.03 -1.51
C PRO A 255 -18.97 -8.49 -1.36
N PHE A 256 -18.54 -9.34 -2.29
CA PHE A 256 -18.97 -10.75 -2.39
C PHE A 256 -20.48 -10.96 -2.58
N THR A 257 -21.24 -9.91 -2.91
CA THR A 257 -22.72 -9.92 -2.99
C THR A 257 -23.43 -10.33 -1.69
N ILE A 258 -22.76 -10.20 -0.54
CA ILE A 258 -23.27 -10.60 0.77
C ILE A 258 -23.08 -9.43 1.75
N ASP A 259 -24.15 -9.00 2.42
CA ASP A 259 -24.18 -7.88 3.37
C ASP A 259 -23.60 -8.20 4.77
N ILE A 260 -23.06 -9.42 4.94
CA ILE A 260 -22.57 -9.89 6.25
C ILE A 260 -21.19 -9.32 6.58
N PHE A 261 -20.37 -8.99 5.58
CA PHE A 261 -18.95 -8.66 5.80
C PHE A 261 -18.65 -7.18 5.86
N LEU A 262 -19.28 -6.40 5.01
CA LEU A 262 -19.10 -4.96 4.91
C LEU A 262 -20.43 -4.30 4.57
N PRO A 263 -20.67 -3.06 5.00
CA PRO A 263 -21.75 -2.25 4.49
C PRO A 263 -21.61 -2.03 2.98
N ILE A 264 -22.56 -1.33 2.37
CA ILE A 264 -22.44 -0.92 0.95
C ILE A 264 -21.15 -0.13 0.78
N VAL A 265 -20.38 -0.51 -0.24
CA VAL A 265 -19.13 0.16 -0.59
C VAL A 265 -19.22 0.75 -2.00
N PHE A 266 -18.32 1.67 -2.31
CA PHE A 266 -18.25 2.39 -3.58
C PHE A 266 -16.92 2.09 -4.26
N GLY A 267 -16.98 1.48 -5.43
CA GLY A 267 -15.83 1.07 -6.23
C GLY A 267 -15.25 2.14 -7.14
#